data_8e8a01bba4c7407d8f9407b5e4768be2
#
_entry.id   8e8a01bba4c7407d8f9407b5e4768be2
#
_cell.length_a   1.000
_cell.length_b   1.000
_cell.length_c   1.000
_cell.angle_alpha   90.00
_cell.angle_beta   90.00
_cell.angle_gamma   90.00
#
_symmetry.space_group_name_H-M   'P 1'
#
loop_
_entity.id
_entity.type
_entity.pdbx_description
1 polymer ?
#
loop_
_entity_poly.entity_id
_entity_poly.type
_entity_poly.pdbx_seq_one_letter_code
_entity_poly.pdbx_strand_id
1 'polypeptide(L)'
;MILPKLVGRGLFVFSDPGGAKPILSYATLNASLSDVLVISDRKYPFFIDFQIAVNFYNNESIAEIIDKHKPSFIFTGTSYTSRLEIKFIKIAKELGIPTYSFIDHYTAFLERFDFDGEQIYPDFICLIDDMAKSILHQNKIEVPAIITGNYYHEYLKNWKPICTKKELLEKVGIQLSKKKLCVYGPDPLSNKVKVNKFDFDELEATKQLSKIAEDLKETHHFILNPHPNQNLDKISKVCGNHMFLITEPIHVNSLIYYADVVIGFFSNFLVEATILKKPVLRFFLNKEMSDPFEKMNIGRVVYPENIISELQQIN
;
A
#
# COMPACT_ATOMS: atom_id res chain seq x y z
N MET A 1 -2.35 2.26 -19.54
CA MET A 1 -3.42 1.94 -18.58
C MET A 1 -4.75 2.22 -19.26
N ILE A 2 -5.61 1.21 -19.37
CA ILE A 2 -6.98 1.40 -19.89
C ILE A 2 -7.88 1.51 -18.68
N LEU A 3 -8.23 2.74 -18.32
CA LEU A 3 -9.28 2.97 -17.33
C LEU A 3 -10.61 2.57 -17.99
N PRO A 4 -11.43 1.67 -17.43
CA PRO A 4 -12.82 1.59 -17.83
C PRO A 4 -13.40 2.97 -17.61
N LYS A 5 -13.91 3.61 -18.69
CA LYS A 5 -14.55 4.92 -18.58
C LYS A 5 -15.93 4.73 -17.93
N LEU A 6 -15.93 4.57 -16.61
CA LEU A 6 -17.19 4.58 -15.88
C LEU A 6 -17.67 6.02 -15.79
N VAL A 7 -18.93 6.25 -16.13
CA VAL A 7 -19.55 7.59 -16.17
C VAL A 7 -20.75 7.63 -15.26
N GLY A 8 -21.10 8.82 -14.82
CA GLY A 8 -22.28 9.03 -13.98
C GLY A 8 -21.97 8.97 -12.48
N ARG A 9 -22.95 8.53 -11.68
CA ARG A 9 -22.84 8.43 -10.23
C ARG A 9 -22.09 7.16 -9.84
N GLY A 10 -20.96 7.30 -9.18
CA GLY A 10 -20.15 6.17 -8.69
C GLY A 10 -20.40 5.89 -7.21
N LEU A 11 -20.65 4.63 -6.86
CA LEU A 11 -20.60 4.16 -5.47
C LEU A 11 -19.34 3.30 -5.31
N PHE A 12 -18.46 3.73 -4.42
CA PHE A 12 -17.17 3.10 -4.17
C PHE A 12 -17.13 2.49 -2.77
N VAL A 13 -16.74 1.22 -2.67
CA VAL A 13 -16.77 0.47 -1.41
C VAL A 13 -15.47 -0.28 -1.20
N PHE A 14 -14.88 -0.16 -0.03
CA PHE A 14 -13.66 -0.89 0.33
C PHE A 14 -13.51 -1.05 1.83
N SER A 15 -12.70 -2.03 2.23
CA SER A 15 -12.35 -2.32 3.62
C SER A 15 -10.84 -2.26 3.85
N ASP A 16 -10.06 -3.02 3.07
CA ASP A 16 -8.61 -3.12 3.26
C ASP A 16 -7.83 -1.99 2.55
N PRO A 17 -6.64 -1.59 3.07
CA PRO A 17 -5.84 -0.51 2.47
C PRO A 17 -5.42 -0.79 1.03
N GLY A 18 -5.18 -2.07 0.70
CA GLY A 18 -4.79 -2.50 -0.64
C GLY A 18 -5.87 -2.22 -1.67
N GLY A 19 -7.15 -2.43 -1.32
CA GLY A 19 -8.30 -2.05 -2.14
C GLY A 19 -8.61 -0.55 -2.08
N ALA A 20 -8.48 0.07 -0.89
CA ALA A 20 -8.85 1.47 -0.67
C ALA A 20 -8.04 2.44 -1.53
N LYS A 21 -6.71 2.33 -1.53
CA LYS A 21 -5.82 3.24 -2.27
C LYS A 21 -6.13 3.27 -3.78
N PRO A 22 -6.24 2.13 -4.50
CA PRO A 22 -6.61 2.12 -5.91
C PRO A 22 -8.00 2.68 -6.18
N ILE A 23 -9.00 2.33 -5.37
CA ILE A 23 -10.38 2.78 -5.54
C ILE A 23 -10.51 4.30 -5.37
N LEU A 24 -9.91 4.86 -4.31
CA LEU A 24 -9.87 6.31 -4.09
C LEU A 24 -9.11 7.03 -5.21
N SER A 25 -7.99 6.46 -5.68
CA SER A 25 -7.24 7.00 -6.81
C SER A 25 -8.07 7.03 -8.08
N TYR A 26 -8.78 5.95 -8.38
CA TYR A 26 -9.67 5.90 -9.52
C TYR A 26 -10.76 6.97 -9.44
N ALA A 27 -11.43 7.09 -8.28
CA ALA A 27 -12.47 8.09 -8.07
C ALA A 27 -11.93 9.52 -8.21
N THR A 28 -10.69 9.78 -7.76
CA THR A 28 -10.04 11.10 -7.88
C THR A 28 -9.62 11.42 -9.32
N LEU A 29 -9.11 10.43 -10.07
CA LEU A 29 -8.58 10.63 -11.42
C LEU A 29 -9.67 10.64 -12.51
N ASN A 30 -10.84 10.08 -12.24
CA ASN A 30 -11.90 9.95 -13.24
C ASN A 30 -12.82 11.18 -13.30
N ALA A 31 -12.47 12.13 -14.16
CA ALA A 31 -13.26 13.36 -14.37
C ALA A 31 -14.66 13.13 -15.01
N SER A 32 -15.00 11.89 -15.40
CA SER A 32 -16.32 11.56 -15.99
C SER A 32 -17.38 11.23 -14.95
N LEU A 33 -17.03 11.23 -13.67
CA LEU A 33 -17.96 11.00 -12.57
C LEU A 33 -18.75 12.28 -12.29
N SER A 34 -20.10 12.18 -12.28
CA SER A 34 -20.98 13.31 -11.96
C SER A 34 -21.20 13.45 -10.45
N ASP A 35 -21.07 12.35 -9.71
CA ASP A 35 -21.19 12.29 -8.26
C ASP A 35 -20.44 11.06 -7.73
N VAL A 36 -19.93 11.16 -6.52
CA VAL A 36 -19.10 10.11 -5.88
C VAL A 36 -19.54 9.91 -4.43
N LEU A 37 -20.00 8.69 -4.12
CA LEU A 37 -20.19 8.24 -2.75
C LEU A 37 -19.14 7.17 -2.42
N VAL A 38 -18.37 7.38 -1.37
CA VAL A 38 -17.36 6.42 -0.90
C VAL A 38 -17.74 5.89 0.46
N ILE A 39 -17.69 4.57 0.62
CA ILE A 39 -18.06 3.87 1.85
C ILE A 39 -16.94 2.93 2.27
N SER A 40 -16.60 2.94 3.56
CA SER A 40 -15.65 2.03 4.19
C SER A 40 -16.12 1.62 5.59
N ASP A 41 -15.80 0.43 6.03
CA ASP A 41 -15.98 0.00 7.43
C ASP A 41 -14.74 0.27 8.29
N ARG A 42 -13.68 0.85 7.70
CA ARG A 42 -12.40 1.12 8.37
C ARG A 42 -11.90 2.52 8.07
N LYS A 43 -11.15 3.10 9.03
CA LYS A 43 -10.53 4.41 8.92
C LYS A 43 -9.02 4.27 8.71
N TYR A 44 -8.48 5.04 7.76
CA TYR A 44 -7.05 5.05 7.47
C TYR A 44 -6.49 6.48 7.42
N PRO A 45 -5.28 6.72 7.96
CA PRO A 45 -4.64 8.04 7.92
C PRO A 45 -4.44 8.60 6.51
N PHE A 46 -4.25 7.74 5.51
CA PHE A 46 -4.02 8.15 4.12
C PHE A 46 -5.26 8.68 3.39
N PHE A 47 -6.46 8.61 3.99
CA PHE A 47 -7.65 9.19 3.35
C PHE A 47 -7.51 10.69 3.08
N ILE A 48 -6.70 11.38 3.87
CA ILE A 48 -6.40 12.80 3.68
C ILE A 48 -5.68 13.11 2.35
N ASP A 49 -5.03 12.12 1.72
CA ASP A 49 -4.40 12.28 0.41
C ASP A 49 -5.41 12.54 -0.70
N PHE A 50 -6.62 12.03 -0.51
CA PHE A 50 -7.67 12.07 -1.51
C PHE A 50 -8.68 13.16 -1.13
N GLN A 51 -8.99 14.06 -2.06
CA GLN A 51 -9.97 15.13 -1.84
C GLN A 51 -11.42 14.61 -1.97
N ILE A 52 -11.68 13.44 -1.40
CA ILE A 52 -12.97 12.75 -1.45
C ILE A 52 -13.35 12.37 -0.02
N ALA A 53 -14.59 12.71 0.37
CA ALA A 53 -15.12 12.31 1.68
C ALA A 53 -15.37 10.81 1.72
N VAL A 54 -14.87 10.12 2.75
CA VAL A 54 -15.15 8.71 3.01
C VAL A 54 -16.19 8.61 4.11
N ASN A 55 -17.32 7.97 3.80
CA ASN A 55 -18.40 7.72 4.75
C ASN A 55 -18.16 6.37 5.43
N PHE A 56 -18.38 6.33 6.76
CA PHE A 56 -18.18 5.10 7.51
C PHE A 56 -19.47 4.31 7.59
N TYR A 57 -19.40 3.06 7.11
CA TYR A 57 -20.54 2.13 7.17
C TYR A 57 -20.87 1.79 8.62
N ASN A 58 -22.11 2.00 9.01
CA ASN A 58 -22.62 1.80 10.37
C ASN A 58 -23.86 0.88 10.39
N ASN A 59 -23.78 -0.26 9.68
CA ASN A 59 -24.86 -1.26 9.59
C ASN A 59 -26.20 -0.72 9.03
N GLU A 60 -26.16 0.35 8.26
CA GLU A 60 -27.31 0.86 7.52
C GLU A 60 -27.78 -0.14 6.46
N SER A 61 -29.03 -0.02 6.00
CA SER A 61 -29.52 -0.82 4.89
C SER A 61 -28.78 -0.47 3.60
N ILE A 62 -28.07 -1.44 3.04
CA ILE A 62 -27.35 -1.26 1.76
C ILE A 62 -28.32 -0.89 0.63
N ALA A 63 -29.51 -1.50 0.62
CA ALA A 63 -30.54 -1.17 -0.37
C ALA A 63 -31.00 0.30 -0.25
N GLU A 64 -31.16 0.83 0.96
CA GLU A 64 -31.50 2.24 1.18
C GLU A 64 -30.38 3.18 0.75
N ILE A 65 -29.11 2.84 1.02
CA ILE A 65 -27.95 3.60 0.55
C ILE A 65 -27.94 3.67 -0.98
N ILE A 66 -28.15 2.53 -1.65
CA ILE A 66 -28.19 2.43 -3.11
C ILE A 66 -29.37 3.22 -3.68
N ASP A 67 -30.57 3.07 -3.09
CA ASP A 67 -31.75 3.81 -3.55
C ASP A 67 -31.61 5.33 -3.40
N LYS A 68 -31.04 5.79 -2.29
CA LYS A 68 -30.78 7.20 -2.04
C LYS A 68 -29.74 7.80 -3.00
N HIS A 69 -28.62 7.09 -3.24
CA HIS A 69 -27.54 7.58 -4.11
C HIS A 69 -27.84 7.36 -5.60
N LYS A 70 -28.58 6.31 -5.94
CA LYS A 70 -28.91 5.90 -7.32
C LYS A 70 -27.67 5.80 -8.20
N PRO A 71 -26.70 4.94 -7.83
CA PRO A 71 -25.45 4.84 -8.56
C PRO A 71 -25.66 4.24 -9.95
N SER A 72 -24.90 4.70 -10.92
CA SER A 72 -24.81 4.12 -12.27
C SER A 72 -24.00 2.84 -12.29
N PHE A 73 -23.13 2.67 -11.29
CA PHE A 73 -22.29 1.49 -11.07
C PHE A 73 -21.78 1.46 -9.63
N ILE A 74 -21.36 0.27 -9.18
CA ILE A 74 -20.64 0.08 -7.92
C ILE A 74 -19.23 -0.42 -8.23
N PHE A 75 -18.21 0.20 -7.65
CA PHE A 75 -16.83 -0.21 -7.78
C PHE A 75 -16.22 -0.50 -6.42
N THR A 76 -15.82 -1.76 -6.20
CA THR A 76 -15.31 -2.20 -4.90
C THR A 76 -13.81 -2.47 -4.93
N GLY A 77 -13.15 -2.29 -3.80
CA GLY A 77 -11.95 -3.05 -3.49
C GLY A 77 -12.29 -4.52 -3.29
N THR A 78 -11.34 -5.28 -2.75
CA THR A 78 -11.57 -6.66 -2.33
C THR A 78 -10.88 -6.91 -1.00
N SER A 79 -11.58 -7.54 -0.07
CA SER A 79 -11.06 -7.95 1.23
C SER A 79 -11.44 -9.39 1.53
N TYR A 80 -10.56 -10.13 2.18
CA TYR A 80 -10.88 -11.43 2.77
C TYR A 80 -11.06 -11.34 4.29
N THR A 81 -10.90 -10.15 4.85
CA THR A 81 -11.05 -9.86 6.30
C THR A 81 -12.33 -9.09 6.63
N SER A 82 -13.05 -8.63 5.62
CA SER A 82 -14.36 -7.98 5.70
C SER A 82 -15.32 -8.59 4.67
N ARG A 83 -16.61 -8.44 4.93
CA ARG A 83 -17.68 -8.85 4.01
C ARG A 83 -18.42 -7.66 3.41
N LEU A 84 -17.95 -6.44 3.64
CA LEU A 84 -18.64 -5.23 3.21
C LEU A 84 -18.80 -5.18 1.69
N GLU A 85 -17.70 -5.35 0.97
CA GLU A 85 -17.67 -5.29 -0.50
C GLU A 85 -18.63 -6.32 -1.11
N ILE A 86 -18.59 -7.56 -0.63
CA ILE A 86 -19.44 -8.65 -1.13
C ILE A 86 -20.93 -8.37 -0.90
N LYS A 87 -21.28 -7.81 0.26
CA LYS A 87 -22.68 -7.41 0.55
C LYS A 87 -23.19 -6.39 -0.44
N PHE A 88 -22.37 -5.39 -0.79
CA PHE A 88 -22.72 -4.40 -1.81
C PHE A 88 -22.83 -5.02 -3.20
N ILE A 89 -21.93 -5.92 -3.58
CA ILE A 89 -22.00 -6.64 -4.86
C ILE A 89 -23.30 -7.45 -4.94
N LYS A 90 -23.65 -8.20 -3.89
CA LYS A 90 -24.86 -9.04 -3.86
C LYS A 90 -26.11 -8.21 -4.10
N ILE A 91 -26.33 -7.18 -3.31
CA ILE A 91 -27.51 -6.30 -3.42
C ILE A 91 -27.53 -5.55 -4.76
N ALA A 92 -26.38 -5.08 -5.24
CA ALA A 92 -26.30 -4.42 -6.54
C ALA A 92 -26.75 -5.33 -7.69
N LYS A 93 -26.34 -6.59 -7.69
CA LYS A 93 -26.76 -7.60 -8.69
C LYS A 93 -28.26 -7.87 -8.64
N GLU A 94 -28.85 -7.95 -7.45
CA GLU A 94 -30.31 -8.07 -7.29
C GLU A 94 -31.08 -6.87 -7.87
N LEU A 95 -30.46 -5.68 -7.82
CA LEU A 95 -31.00 -4.44 -8.34
C LEU A 95 -30.63 -4.17 -9.82
N GLY A 96 -29.84 -5.02 -10.46
CA GLY A 96 -29.40 -4.87 -11.84
C GLY A 96 -28.38 -3.73 -12.05
N ILE A 97 -27.63 -3.34 -11.01
CA ILE A 97 -26.62 -2.29 -11.08
C ILE A 97 -25.25 -2.92 -11.41
N PRO A 98 -24.54 -2.44 -12.45
CA PRO A 98 -23.25 -2.96 -12.83
C PRO A 98 -22.21 -2.89 -11.70
N THR A 99 -21.47 -3.98 -11.48
CA THR A 99 -20.48 -4.11 -10.40
C THR A 99 -19.09 -4.39 -10.94
N TYR A 100 -18.12 -3.70 -10.37
CA TYR A 100 -16.69 -3.83 -10.66
C TYR A 100 -15.93 -4.08 -9.37
N SER A 101 -14.90 -4.94 -9.39
CA SER A 101 -14.03 -5.13 -8.24
C SER A 101 -12.56 -5.09 -8.64
N PHE A 102 -11.74 -4.42 -7.86
CA PHE A 102 -10.30 -4.36 -8.05
C PHE A 102 -9.59 -5.34 -7.14
N ILE A 103 -8.79 -6.24 -7.72
CA ILE A 103 -7.91 -7.16 -6.99
C ILE A 103 -6.50 -6.56 -6.95
N ASP A 104 -6.05 -6.23 -5.74
CA ASP A 104 -4.80 -5.52 -5.44
C ASP A 104 -3.58 -6.43 -5.22
N HIS A 105 -3.78 -7.75 -5.15
CA HIS A 105 -2.75 -8.71 -4.75
C HIS A 105 -2.88 -10.03 -5.51
N TYR A 106 -1.84 -10.89 -5.42
CA TYR A 106 -1.74 -12.19 -6.11
C TYR A 106 -2.23 -13.38 -5.29
N THR A 107 -2.89 -13.16 -4.15
CA THR A 107 -3.33 -14.21 -3.22
C THR A 107 -4.79 -14.08 -2.83
N ALA A 108 -5.36 -15.17 -2.30
CA ALA A 108 -6.69 -15.20 -1.73
C ALA A 108 -7.82 -14.83 -2.72
N PHE A 109 -7.71 -15.26 -3.99
CA PHE A 109 -8.67 -14.90 -5.03
C PHE A 109 -10.08 -15.46 -4.77
N LEU A 110 -10.20 -16.66 -4.23
CA LEU A 110 -11.49 -17.26 -3.89
C LEU A 110 -12.04 -16.68 -2.58
N GLU A 111 -11.20 -16.53 -1.58
CA GLU A 111 -11.58 -16.05 -0.25
C GLU A 111 -12.12 -14.60 -0.28
N ARG A 112 -11.65 -13.80 -1.25
CA ARG A 112 -12.12 -12.42 -1.46
C ARG A 112 -13.57 -12.32 -1.90
N PHE A 113 -14.12 -13.38 -2.50
CA PHE A 113 -15.47 -13.45 -3.02
C PHE A 113 -16.33 -14.50 -2.31
N ASP A 114 -15.80 -15.09 -1.25
CA ASP A 114 -16.56 -16.02 -0.41
C ASP A 114 -17.49 -15.28 0.54
N PHE A 115 -18.77 -15.59 0.50
CA PHE A 115 -19.78 -15.12 1.43
C PHE A 115 -20.50 -16.33 2.04
N ASP A 116 -20.03 -16.75 3.21
CA ASP A 116 -20.59 -17.89 3.96
C ASP A 116 -20.62 -19.21 3.15
N GLY A 117 -19.57 -19.45 2.36
CA GLY A 117 -19.43 -20.64 1.50
C GLY A 117 -20.01 -20.48 0.08
N GLU A 118 -20.65 -19.36 -0.22
CA GLU A 118 -21.12 -19.02 -1.56
C GLU A 118 -20.16 -18.05 -2.24
N GLN A 119 -19.77 -18.33 -3.50
CA GLN A 119 -18.93 -17.42 -4.29
C GLN A 119 -19.80 -16.34 -4.95
N ILE A 120 -19.60 -15.08 -4.54
CA ILE A 120 -20.33 -13.92 -5.08
C ILE A 120 -19.37 -13.04 -5.84
N TYR A 121 -19.43 -13.12 -7.16
CA TYR A 121 -18.55 -12.35 -8.04
C TYR A 121 -19.23 -11.06 -8.56
N PRO A 122 -18.43 -9.98 -8.82
CA PRO A 122 -18.90 -8.82 -9.56
C PRO A 122 -19.14 -9.16 -11.04
N ASP A 123 -19.66 -8.22 -11.80
CA ASP A 123 -19.82 -8.38 -13.25
C ASP A 123 -18.46 -8.26 -13.98
N PHE A 124 -17.53 -7.48 -13.42
CA PHE A 124 -16.19 -7.29 -13.98
C PHE A 124 -15.13 -7.26 -12.87
N ILE A 125 -13.98 -7.89 -13.13
CA ILE A 125 -12.80 -7.83 -12.25
C ILE A 125 -11.71 -7.00 -12.90
N CYS A 126 -11.22 -5.99 -12.19
CA CYS A 126 -10.07 -5.19 -12.57
C CYS A 126 -8.80 -5.76 -11.92
N LEU A 127 -7.76 -5.97 -12.72
CA LEU A 127 -6.53 -6.64 -12.33
C LEU A 127 -5.30 -5.74 -12.54
N ILE A 128 -4.29 -5.96 -11.73
CA ILE A 128 -3.05 -5.20 -11.80
C ILE A 128 -2.22 -5.54 -13.04
N ASP A 129 -2.16 -6.82 -13.47
CA ASP A 129 -1.33 -7.29 -14.58
C ASP A 129 -1.76 -8.67 -15.11
N ASP A 130 -0.99 -9.20 -16.08
CA ASP A 130 -1.18 -10.51 -16.67
C ASP A 130 -0.93 -11.67 -15.69
N MET A 131 -0.06 -11.48 -14.70
CA MET A 131 0.16 -12.49 -13.65
C MET A 131 -1.10 -12.67 -12.80
N ALA A 132 -1.74 -11.57 -12.37
CA ALA A 132 -3.01 -11.61 -11.66
C ALA A 132 -4.10 -12.27 -12.50
N LYS A 133 -4.13 -12.01 -13.83
CA LYS A 133 -5.04 -12.67 -14.75
C LYS A 133 -4.79 -14.17 -14.86
N SER A 134 -3.55 -14.60 -14.90
CA SER A 134 -3.18 -16.01 -14.91
C SER A 134 -3.64 -16.73 -13.63
N ILE A 135 -3.50 -16.09 -12.47
CA ILE A 135 -3.97 -16.62 -11.18
C ILE A 135 -5.50 -16.70 -11.15
N LEU A 136 -6.21 -15.70 -11.69
CA LEU A 136 -7.67 -15.72 -11.82
C LEU A 136 -8.12 -17.00 -12.57
N HIS A 137 -7.51 -17.28 -13.73
CA HIS A 137 -7.81 -18.45 -14.53
C HIS A 137 -7.46 -19.77 -13.81
N GLN A 138 -6.32 -19.84 -13.09
CA GLN A 138 -5.94 -21.01 -12.28
C GLN A 138 -6.99 -21.33 -11.20
N ASN A 139 -7.61 -20.29 -10.63
CA ASN A 139 -8.70 -20.42 -9.66
C ASN A 139 -10.08 -20.70 -10.32
N LYS A 140 -10.14 -20.85 -11.65
CA LYS A 140 -11.38 -21.14 -12.42
C LYS A 140 -12.47 -20.07 -12.21
N ILE A 141 -12.08 -18.81 -12.05
CA ILE A 141 -12.99 -17.69 -11.94
C ILE A 141 -13.31 -17.21 -13.37
N GLU A 142 -14.56 -17.42 -13.81
CA GLU A 142 -15.02 -17.15 -15.18
C GLU A 142 -15.69 -15.77 -15.33
N VAL A 143 -15.25 -14.79 -14.52
CA VAL A 143 -15.75 -13.41 -14.59
C VAL A 143 -14.93 -12.63 -15.62
N PRO A 144 -15.55 -11.78 -16.46
CA PRO A 144 -14.83 -10.88 -17.35
C PRO A 144 -13.78 -10.05 -16.60
N ALA A 145 -12.51 -10.17 -17.02
CA ALA A 145 -11.39 -9.51 -16.35
C ALA A 145 -10.70 -8.50 -17.27
N ILE A 146 -10.40 -7.33 -16.71
CA ILE A 146 -9.75 -6.22 -17.39
C ILE A 146 -8.41 -5.92 -16.69
N ILE A 147 -7.31 -5.93 -17.41
CA ILE A 147 -6.02 -5.51 -16.88
C ILE A 147 -5.98 -3.98 -16.91
N THR A 148 -6.05 -3.36 -15.74
CA THR A 148 -6.11 -1.92 -15.57
C THR A 148 -4.81 -1.32 -15.07
N GLY A 149 -3.90 -2.12 -14.55
CA GLY A 149 -2.80 -1.64 -13.72
C GLY A 149 -3.29 -1.17 -12.34
N ASN A 150 -2.41 -0.68 -11.53
CA ASN A 150 -2.76 -0.14 -10.22
C ASN A 150 -3.03 1.38 -10.33
N TYR A 151 -4.26 1.81 -10.10
CA TYR A 151 -4.66 3.23 -10.16
C TYR A 151 -3.90 4.10 -9.16
N TYR A 152 -3.55 3.56 -8.02
CA TYR A 152 -2.78 4.29 -7.02
C TYR A 152 -1.37 4.64 -7.51
N HIS A 153 -0.75 3.76 -8.30
CA HIS A 153 0.54 4.06 -8.92
C HIS A 153 0.45 5.24 -9.89
N GLU A 154 -0.64 5.36 -10.63
CA GLU A 154 -0.86 6.51 -11.52
C GLU A 154 -1.11 7.79 -10.73
N TYR A 155 -1.90 7.70 -9.67
CA TYR A 155 -2.15 8.82 -8.75
C TYR A 155 -0.85 9.35 -8.13
N LEU A 156 0.03 8.46 -7.65
CA LEU A 156 1.29 8.83 -7.01
C LEU A 156 2.27 9.58 -7.92
N LYS A 157 2.25 9.37 -9.24
CA LYS A 157 3.15 10.07 -10.17
C LYS A 157 3.06 11.59 -10.08
N ASN A 158 1.87 12.10 -9.77
CA ASN A 158 1.59 13.53 -9.67
C ASN A 158 1.31 13.99 -8.24
N TRP A 159 1.42 13.08 -7.26
CA TRP A 159 1.15 13.38 -5.87
C TRP A 159 2.14 14.41 -5.29
N LYS A 160 1.66 15.27 -4.41
CA LYS A 160 2.46 16.26 -3.70
C LYS A 160 2.22 16.16 -2.20
N PRO A 161 3.23 16.46 -1.37
CA PRO A 161 3.10 16.37 0.08
C PRO A 161 2.07 17.38 0.62
N ILE A 162 1.36 16.96 1.65
CA ILE A 162 0.35 17.77 2.35
C ILE A 162 0.95 18.58 3.52
N CYS A 163 2.24 18.41 3.79
CA CYS A 163 2.99 19.12 4.83
C CYS A 163 4.39 19.46 4.33
N THR A 164 5.06 20.39 4.98
CA THR A 164 6.47 20.73 4.70
C THR A 164 7.43 19.67 5.27
N LYS A 165 8.67 19.62 4.76
CA LYS A 165 9.73 18.75 5.32
C LYS A 165 9.97 19.06 6.81
N LYS A 166 9.92 20.34 7.18
CA LYS A 166 10.13 20.79 8.57
C LYS A 166 9.04 20.20 9.49
N GLU A 167 7.76 20.39 9.16
CA GLU A 167 6.64 19.88 9.94
C GLU A 167 6.67 18.35 10.07
N LEU A 168 7.06 17.64 9.00
CA LEU A 168 7.23 16.20 9.03
C LEU A 168 8.32 15.78 10.01
N LEU A 169 9.50 16.40 9.93
CA LEU A 169 10.65 16.07 10.78
C LEU A 169 10.38 16.39 12.25
N GLU A 170 9.72 17.52 12.55
CA GLU A 170 9.33 17.89 13.92
C GLU A 170 8.43 16.83 14.57
N LYS A 171 7.51 16.22 13.80
CA LYS A 171 6.64 15.11 14.29
C LYS A 171 7.43 13.86 14.70
N VAL A 172 8.58 13.62 14.11
CA VAL A 172 9.45 12.47 14.46
C VAL A 172 10.59 12.88 15.40
N GLY A 173 10.57 14.10 15.92
CA GLY A 173 11.58 14.59 16.87
C GLY A 173 12.92 14.97 16.24
N ILE A 174 12.96 15.25 14.94
CA ILE A 174 14.18 15.61 14.20
C ILE A 174 14.15 17.11 13.86
N GLN A 175 15.23 17.82 14.18
CA GLN A 175 15.40 19.18 13.70
C GLN A 175 15.83 19.19 12.23
N LEU A 176 15.25 20.13 11.46
CA LEU A 176 15.63 20.34 10.06
C LEU A 176 17.12 20.68 9.96
N SER A 177 17.86 19.94 9.19
CA SER A 177 19.30 20.12 8.99
C SER A 177 19.69 19.82 7.53
N LYS A 178 20.99 19.93 7.23
CA LYS A 178 21.55 19.53 5.93
C LYS A 178 21.83 18.03 5.82
N LYS A 179 21.58 17.26 6.88
CA LYS A 179 21.78 15.80 6.85
C LYS A 179 20.81 15.15 5.88
N LYS A 180 21.27 14.12 5.17
CA LYS A 180 20.44 13.32 4.28
C LYS A 180 19.44 12.48 5.09
N LEU A 181 18.25 12.30 4.57
CA LEU A 181 17.17 11.57 5.23
C LEU A 181 17.05 10.16 4.66
N CYS A 182 17.44 9.18 5.45
CA CYS A 182 17.27 7.75 5.15
C CYS A 182 15.98 7.25 5.81
N VAL A 183 15.06 6.73 5.04
CA VAL A 183 13.81 6.16 5.57
C VAL A 183 13.83 4.65 5.38
N TYR A 184 13.80 3.93 6.49
CA TYR A 184 13.79 2.48 6.51
C TYR A 184 12.40 1.94 6.84
N GLY A 185 11.84 1.14 5.94
CA GLY A 185 10.54 0.47 6.10
C GLY A 185 10.70 -1.05 6.02
N PRO A 186 10.97 -1.73 7.14
CA PRO A 186 11.15 -3.18 7.15
C PRO A 186 9.83 -3.93 6.94
N ASP A 187 9.89 -5.05 6.23
CA ASP A 187 8.79 -6.03 6.17
C ASP A 187 8.77 -6.89 7.44
N PRO A 188 7.60 -7.34 7.93
CA PRO A 188 7.47 -8.13 9.17
C PRO A 188 7.81 -9.62 8.91
N LEU A 189 9.08 -9.93 8.64
CA LEU A 189 9.55 -11.29 8.31
C LEU A 189 9.41 -12.25 9.48
N SER A 190 9.67 -11.79 10.71
CA SER A 190 9.56 -12.60 11.93
C SER A 190 8.15 -13.15 12.18
N ASN A 191 7.11 -12.49 11.64
CA ASN A 191 5.74 -12.99 11.73
C ASN A 191 5.47 -14.19 10.81
N LYS A 192 6.39 -14.48 9.87
CA LYS A 192 6.28 -15.55 8.86
C LYS A 192 7.17 -16.75 9.18
N VAL A 193 7.43 -17.04 10.44
CA VAL A 193 8.40 -18.06 10.92
C VAL A 193 8.26 -19.45 10.25
N LYS A 194 7.07 -19.86 9.82
CA LYS A 194 6.86 -21.12 9.08
C LYS A 194 7.13 -21.04 7.57
N VAL A 195 7.28 -19.83 7.02
CA VAL A 195 7.40 -19.57 5.58
C VAL A 195 8.58 -18.63 5.27
N ASN A 196 9.33 -18.23 6.31
CA ASN A 196 10.51 -17.39 6.11
C ASN A 196 11.58 -18.20 5.38
N LYS A 197 11.74 -17.90 4.08
CA LYS A 197 12.78 -18.47 3.21
C LYS A 197 14.11 -17.70 3.33
N PHE A 198 14.16 -16.73 4.22
CA PHE A 198 15.29 -15.85 4.44
C PHE A 198 15.99 -16.27 5.73
N ASP A 199 17.31 -16.35 5.72
CA ASP A 199 18.12 -16.71 6.89
C ASP A 199 18.29 -15.53 7.87
N PHE A 200 17.45 -14.49 7.77
CA PHE A 200 17.40 -13.34 8.68
C PHE A 200 15.98 -12.81 8.82
N ASP A 201 15.75 -11.98 9.81
CA ASP A 201 14.51 -11.26 10.03
C ASP A 201 14.72 -9.72 10.08
N GLU A 202 13.63 -8.99 10.21
CA GLU A 202 13.65 -7.53 10.29
C GLU A 202 14.34 -7.01 11.56
N LEU A 203 14.37 -7.78 12.63
CA LEU A 203 15.01 -7.37 13.89
C LEU A 203 16.52 -7.40 13.74
N GLU A 204 17.04 -8.45 13.12
CA GLU A 204 18.47 -8.58 12.84
C GLU A 204 18.93 -7.50 11.84
N ALA A 205 18.18 -7.29 10.76
CA ALA A 205 18.46 -6.25 9.79
C ALA A 205 18.40 -4.84 10.42
N THR A 206 17.40 -4.56 11.28
CA THR A 206 17.32 -3.30 12.02
C THR A 206 18.52 -3.09 12.92
N LYS A 207 18.98 -4.14 13.63
CA LYS A 207 20.16 -4.07 14.48
C LYS A 207 21.44 -3.74 13.69
N GLN A 208 21.60 -4.32 12.50
CA GLN A 208 22.73 -4.01 11.62
C GLN A 208 22.64 -2.58 11.07
N LEU A 209 21.45 -2.16 10.60
CA LEU A 209 21.26 -0.81 10.07
C LEU A 209 21.39 0.27 11.16
N SER A 210 21.08 -0.06 12.42
CA SER A 210 21.30 0.84 13.57
C SER A 210 22.79 1.14 13.82
N LYS A 211 23.69 0.18 13.58
CA LYS A 211 25.14 0.41 13.66
C LYS A 211 25.61 1.35 12.54
N ILE A 212 25.08 1.15 11.34
CA ILE A 212 25.35 2.01 10.18
C ILE A 212 24.84 3.44 10.44
N ALA A 213 23.67 3.59 11.08
CA ALA A 213 23.13 4.88 11.49
C ALA A 213 24.03 5.60 12.50
N GLU A 214 24.67 4.85 13.43
CA GLU A 214 25.69 5.41 14.34
C GLU A 214 26.93 5.90 13.58
N ASP A 215 27.44 5.12 12.62
CA ASP A 215 28.61 5.48 11.82
C ASP A 215 28.37 6.72 10.94
N LEU A 216 27.12 6.91 10.49
CA LEU A 216 26.74 8.01 9.60
C LEU A 216 25.99 9.16 10.30
N LYS A 217 25.95 9.20 11.63
CA LYS A 217 25.16 10.17 12.42
C LYS A 217 25.44 11.63 12.13
N GLU A 218 26.63 11.97 11.68
CA GLU A 218 27.01 13.36 11.37
C GLU A 218 26.49 13.81 9.98
N THR A 219 26.19 12.87 9.11
CA THR A 219 25.80 13.17 7.72
C THR A 219 24.38 12.74 7.36
N HIS A 220 23.80 11.82 8.13
CA HIS A 220 22.48 11.25 7.84
C HIS A 220 21.57 11.21 9.07
N HIS A 221 20.27 11.37 8.84
CA HIS A 221 19.21 10.98 9.77
C HIS A 221 18.58 9.70 9.29
N PHE A 222 18.44 8.71 10.17
CA PHE A 222 17.74 7.47 9.88
C PHE A 222 16.38 7.46 10.58
N ILE A 223 15.32 7.28 9.83
CA ILE A 223 13.95 7.11 10.34
C ILE A 223 13.52 5.67 10.07
N LEU A 224 13.10 4.96 11.11
CA LEU A 224 12.48 3.65 10.99
C LEU A 224 10.96 3.84 10.99
N ASN A 225 10.32 3.48 9.87
CA ASN A 225 8.87 3.44 9.71
C ASN A 225 8.39 1.98 9.83
N PRO A 226 7.93 1.54 10.99
CA PRO A 226 7.55 0.14 11.20
C PRO A 226 6.30 -0.21 10.39
N HIS A 227 6.25 -1.46 9.91
CA HIS A 227 5.05 -1.99 9.28
C HIS A 227 3.92 -2.11 10.32
N PRO A 228 2.64 -1.85 9.99
CA PRO A 228 1.53 -1.93 10.95
C PRO A 228 1.40 -3.26 11.70
N ASN A 229 1.87 -4.35 11.10
CA ASN A 229 1.85 -5.68 11.70
C ASN A 229 3.11 -6.04 12.50
N GLN A 230 4.05 -5.10 12.68
CA GLN A 230 5.27 -5.34 13.47
C GLN A 230 5.01 -5.12 14.97
N ASN A 231 5.76 -5.87 15.76
CA ASN A 231 5.78 -5.68 17.21
C ASN A 231 6.73 -4.54 17.58
N LEU A 232 6.16 -3.38 17.94
CA LEU A 232 6.93 -2.17 18.29
C LEU A 232 7.89 -2.38 19.46
N ASP A 233 7.49 -3.19 20.48
CA ASP A 233 8.35 -3.47 21.64
C ASP A 233 9.60 -4.27 21.26
N LYS A 234 9.46 -5.17 20.29
CA LYS A 234 10.62 -5.95 19.81
C LYS A 234 11.54 -5.07 18.95
N ILE A 235 10.99 -4.28 18.04
CA ILE A 235 11.79 -3.47 17.14
C ILE A 235 12.49 -2.31 17.87
N SER A 236 11.84 -1.72 18.89
CA SER A 236 12.45 -0.66 19.72
C SER A 236 13.70 -1.14 20.48
N LYS A 237 13.74 -2.40 20.88
CA LYS A 237 14.90 -2.98 21.60
C LYS A 237 16.14 -3.14 20.73
N VAL A 238 15.98 -3.21 19.41
CA VAL A 238 17.09 -3.35 18.44
C VAL A 238 17.38 -2.06 17.69
N CYS A 239 16.50 -1.06 17.84
CA CYS A 239 16.65 0.28 17.28
C CYS A 239 17.70 1.05 18.11
N GLY A 240 18.78 1.46 17.48
CA GLY A 240 19.86 2.24 18.14
C GLY A 240 19.49 3.71 18.32
N ASN A 241 20.26 4.42 19.13
CA ASN A 241 20.00 5.83 19.50
C ASN A 241 20.02 6.83 18.34
N HIS A 242 20.62 6.47 17.20
CA HIS A 242 20.72 7.32 16.00
C HIS A 242 19.74 6.90 14.89
N MET A 243 18.75 6.06 15.22
CA MET A 243 17.64 5.69 14.37
C MET A 243 16.33 6.11 15.04
N PHE A 244 15.60 7.03 14.42
CA PHE A 244 14.35 7.59 14.94
C PHE A 244 13.19 6.63 14.62
N LEU A 245 12.68 5.94 15.63
CA LEU A 245 11.54 5.04 15.48
C LEU A 245 10.23 5.85 15.45
N ILE A 246 9.43 5.69 14.41
CA ILE A 246 8.07 6.25 14.35
C ILE A 246 7.16 5.41 15.24
N THR A 247 6.59 6.04 16.25
CA THR A 247 5.62 5.44 17.19
C THR A 247 4.21 5.98 17.01
N GLU A 248 4.07 7.18 16.43
CA GLU A 248 2.80 7.83 16.17
C GLU A 248 2.48 7.80 14.67
N PRO A 249 1.20 7.79 14.29
CA PRO A 249 0.80 7.80 12.88
C PRO A 249 1.37 8.99 12.12
N ILE A 250 2.13 8.70 11.07
CA ILE A 250 2.71 9.70 10.18
C ILE A 250 2.18 9.50 8.75
N HIS A 251 2.22 10.59 7.97
CA HIS A 251 1.85 10.52 6.57
C HIS A 251 2.97 9.89 5.73
N VAL A 252 2.81 8.61 5.38
CA VAL A 252 3.86 7.77 4.77
C VAL A 252 4.32 8.32 3.41
N ASN A 253 3.40 8.81 2.56
CA ASN A 253 3.79 9.38 1.27
C ASN A 253 4.65 10.65 1.43
N SER A 254 4.35 11.51 2.43
CA SER A 254 5.20 12.67 2.73
C SER A 254 6.58 12.24 3.22
N LEU A 255 6.63 11.17 4.03
CA LEU A 255 7.90 10.62 4.51
C LEU A 255 8.76 10.13 3.34
N ILE A 256 8.19 9.35 2.43
CA ILE A 256 8.86 8.89 1.21
C ILE A 256 9.29 10.09 0.34
N TYR A 257 8.38 11.06 0.13
CA TYR A 257 8.64 12.21 -0.73
C TYR A 257 9.83 13.05 -0.26
N TYR A 258 9.99 13.23 1.04
CA TYR A 258 11.11 14.00 1.62
C TYR A 258 12.36 13.18 1.89
N ALA A 259 12.29 11.85 1.77
CA ALA A 259 13.47 10.98 1.87
C ALA A 259 14.48 11.31 0.76
N ASP A 260 15.77 11.27 1.10
CA ASP A 260 16.86 11.27 0.14
C ASP A 260 17.13 9.83 -0.35
N VAL A 261 16.84 8.83 0.49
CA VAL A 261 16.87 7.40 0.15
C VAL A 261 15.84 6.63 0.98
N VAL A 262 15.23 5.63 0.35
CA VAL A 262 14.31 4.70 0.99
C VAL A 262 14.95 3.31 1.04
N ILE A 263 14.92 2.69 2.23
CA ILE A 263 15.54 1.40 2.51
C ILE A 263 14.46 0.39 2.94
N GLY A 264 14.56 -0.84 2.51
CA GLY A 264 13.63 -1.91 2.90
C GLY A 264 14.01 -3.24 2.26
N PHE A 265 13.06 -4.18 2.18
CA PHE A 265 13.30 -5.50 1.57
C PHE A 265 12.54 -5.65 0.25
N PHE A 266 11.21 -5.86 0.28
CA PHE A 266 10.37 -6.11 -0.91
C PHE A 266 8.90 -5.71 -0.73
N SER A 267 8.58 -4.68 0.04
CA SER A 267 7.23 -4.20 0.26
C SER A 267 6.74 -3.22 -0.81
N ASN A 268 5.43 -3.01 -0.85
CA ASN A 268 4.81 -1.95 -1.65
C ASN A 268 5.36 -0.54 -1.32
N PHE A 269 5.86 -0.34 -0.10
CA PHE A 269 6.55 0.88 0.31
C PHE A 269 7.72 1.24 -0.63
N LEU A 270 8.50 0.25 -1.08
CA LEU A 270 9.60 0.45 -2.04
C LEU A 270 9.09 0.72 -3.46
N VAL A 271 7.98 0.09 -3.84
CA VAL A 271 7.30 0.37 -5.12
C VAL A 271 6.81 1.81 -5.15
N GLU A 272 6.13 2.26 -4.08
CA GLU A 272 5.66 3.64 -3.91
C GLU A 272 6.83 4.64 -3.95
N ALA A 273 7.96 4.33 -3.29
CA ALA A 273 9.18 5.13 -3.33
C ALA A 273 9.76 5.25 -4.76
N THR A 274 9.80 4.16 -5.51
CA THR A 274 10.25 4.14 -6.90
C THR A 274 9.37 5.02 -7.79
N ILE A 275 8.05 4.97 -7.61
CA ILE A 275 7.08 5.81 -8.34
C ILE A 275 7.28 7.29 -8.02
N LEU A 276 7.55 7.61 -6.75
CA LEU A 276 7.89 8.96 -6.29
C LEU A 276 9.34 9.38 -6.66
N LYS A 277 10.02 8.57 -7.49
CA LYS A 277 11.37 8.82 -8.02
C LYS A 277 12.44 8.97 -6.94
N LYS A 278 12.30 8.21 -5.86
CA LYS A 278 13.30 8.18 -4.80
C LYS A 278 14.32 7.08 -5.04
N PRO A 279 15.60 7.29 -4.70
CA PRO A 279 16.57 6.22 -4.61
C PRO A 279 16.08 5.15 -3.63
N VAL A 280 16.11 3.88 -4.06
CA VAL A 280 15.67 2.73 -3.26
C VAL A 280 16.83 1.77 -3.09
N LEU A 281 17.13 1.40 -1.85
CA LEU A 281 18.09 0.38 -1.49
C LEU A 281 17.37 -0.79 -0.81
N ARG A 282 17.58 -1.99 -1.30
CA ARG A 282 17.06 -3.22 -0.71
C ARG A 282 18.15 -3.87 0.13
N PHE A 283 18.00 -3.78 1.45
CA PHE A 283 19.03 -4.15 2.40
C PHE A 283 18.88 -5.61 2.85
N PHE A 284 19.74 -6.48 2.37
CA PHE A 284 19.76 -7.89 2.71
C PHE A 284 21.00 -8.25 3.53
N LEU A 285 20.86 -9.23 4.43
CA LEU A 285 21.97 -9.66 5.27
C LEU A 285 22.79 -10.80 4.64
N ASN A 286 22.22 -11.52 3.66
CA ASN A 286 22.94 -12.56 2.93
C ASN A 286 22.65 -12.48 1.41
N LYS A 287 23.51 -13.13 0.61
CA LYS A 287 23.49 -13.08 -0.86
C LYS A 287 22.71 -14.24 -1.51
N GLU A 288 22.31 -15.23 -0.74
CA GLU A 288 21.69 -16.47 -1.24
C GLU A 288 20.16 -16.41 -1.29
N MET A 289 19.61 -15.21 -1.34
CA MET A 289 18.17 -15.01 -1.31
C MET A 289 17.51 -15.11 -2.69
N SER A 290 16.35 -15.77 -2.73
CA SER A 290 15.37 -15.61 -3.78
C SER A 290 14.73 -14.22 -3.65
N ASP A 291 15.07 -13.31 -4.55
CA ASP A 291 14.58 -11.93 -4.55
C ASP A 291 13.20 -11.83 -5.24
N PRO A 292 12.11 -11.51 -4.52
CA PRO A 292 10.79 -11.35 -5.13
C PRO A 292 10.71 -10.21 -6.16
N PHE A 293 11.62 -9.22 -6.06
CA PHE A 293 11.65 -8.03 -6.93
C PHE A 293 12.74 -8.09 -8.01
N GLU A 294 13.45 -9.21 -8.17
CA GLU A 294 14.53 -9.35 -9.16
C GLU A 294 14.09 -8.92 -10.57
N LYS A 295 12.86 -9.28 -10.95
CA LYS A 295 12.31 -8.97 -12.28
C LYS A 295 11.60 -7.61 -12.37
N MET A 296 11.43 -6.91 -11.25
CA MET A 296 10.61 -5.69 -11.18
C MET A 296 11.41 -4.39 -11.29
N ASN A 297 12.74 -4.48 -11.35
CA ASN A 297 13.65 -3.33 -11.41
C ASN A 297 13.39 -2.28 -10.29
N ILE A 298 13.12 -2.74 -9.08
CA ILE A 298 12.85 -1.90 -7.92
C ILE A 298 14.11 -1.80 -7.07
N GLY A 299 14.78 -0.66 -7.16
CA GLY A 299 15.95 -0.33 -6.36
C GLY A 299 17.16 -1.23 -6.59
N ARG A 300 18.21 -1.02 -5.80
CA ARG A 300 19.44 -1.85 -5.80
C ARG A 300 19.51 -2.68 -4.54
N VAL A 301 19.97 -3.93 -4.68
CA VAL A 301 20.31 -4.78 -3.52
C VAL A 301 21.61 -4.29 -2.92
N VAL A 302 21.63 -4.14 -1.61
CA VAL A 302 22.81 -3.77 -0.81
C VAL A 302 22.92 -4.70 0.40
N TYR A 303 24.15 -4.84 0.88
CA TYR A 303 24.53 -5.70 2.00
C TYR A 303 25.28 -4.88 3.06
N PRO A 304 25.47 -5.40 4.28
CA PRO A 304 26.21 -4.69 5.34
C PRO A 304 27.59 -4.16 4.91
N GLU A 305 28.28 -4.87 4.02
CA GLU A 305 29.61 -4.50 3.58
C GLU A 305 29.67 -3.34 2.58
N ASN A 306 28.57 -3.03 1.86
CA ASN A 306 28.60 -1.99 0.83
C ASN A 306 27.57 -0.86 1.00
N ILE A 307 26.60 -0.97 1.92
CA ILE A 307 25.54 0.02 2.09
C ILE A 307 26.06 1.41 2.43
N ILE A 308 27.12 1.54 3.23
CA ILE A 308 27.72 2.84 3.59
C ILE A 308 28.20 3.56 2.33
N SER A 309 28.95 2.87 1.46
CA SER A 309 29.44 3.45 0.21
C SER A 309 28.29 3.85 -0.72
N GLU A 310 27.22 3.04 -0.77
CA GLU A 310 26.04 3.35 -1.58
C GLU A 310 25.29 4.59 -1.04
N LEU A 311 25.13 4.71 0.29
CA LEU A 311 24.48 5.87 0.91
C LEU A 311 25.28 7.17 0.68
N GLN A 312 26.61 7.11 0.68
CA GLN A 312 27.49 8.26 0.43
C GLN A 312 27.41 8.74 -1.04
N GLN A 313 27.15 7.85 -2.00
CA GLN A 313 27.03 8.17 -3.43
C GLN A 313 25.67 8.76 -3.82
N ILE A 314 24.64 8.63 -2.99
CA ILE A 314 23.33 9.24 -3.26
C ILE A 314 23.46 10.76 -3.11
N ASN A 315 23.21 11.49 -4.17
CA ASN A 315 23.32 12.97 -4.25
C ASN A 315 22.04 13.67 -3.77
#